data_6ffb219532f3e9bb0c20258ce2ead38b
#
_entry.id   6ffb219532f3e9bb0c20258ce2ead38b
#
_cell.length_a   1.000
_cell.length_b   1.000
_cell.length_c   1.000
_cell.angle_alpha   90.00
_cell.angle_beta   90.00
_cell.angle_gamma   90.00
#
_symmetry.space_group_name_H-M   'P 1'
#
loop_
_entity.id
_entity.type
_entity.pdbx_description
1 polymer ?
#
loop_
_entity_poly.entity_id
_entity_poly.type
_entity_poly.pdbx_seq_one_letter_code
_entity_poly.pdbx_strand_id
1 'polypeptide(L)'
;HSEIVYKNLLLTNIINAGGNFWSDEDLKTLENCIDSQKEIQYACMNTSNPNKGTYKSIEYCQNNNFELTPLDPQPFESFINTLSKVKNFIFFPQWVESYSRVAVEAKILGCRIITNGFLGVSSEDYFSLRGRELLSKIKHNNKILIEKIKSVITGQKVESNFSFKQIPKITISCSVYDGDLYIEKFLEDITKQTIFNKCELIIVNANSPGNEDKIINKYVR
;
A
#
# COMPACT_ATOMS: atom_id res chain seq x y z
N HIS A 1 5.79 -2.49 -5.25
CA HIS A 1 6.32 -1.22 -4.84
C HIS A 1 7.03 -0.57 -5.99
N SER A 2 6.98 0.73 -5.99
CA SER A 2 7.38 1.59 -7.06
C SER A 2 8.82 1.36 -7.53
N GLU A 3 9.09 1.72 -8.75
CA GLU A 3 10.42 1.77 -9.34
C GLU A 3 11.44 2.52 -8.47
N ILE A 4 10.96 3.46 -7.62
CA ILE A 4 11.76 4.18 -6.63
C ILE A 4 12.38 3.22 -5.60
N VAL A 5 11.61 2.28 -5.05
CA VAL A 5 12.11 1.30 -4.07
C VAL A 5 13.13 0.38 -4.73
N TYR A 6 12.86 -0.07 -5.97
CA TYR A 6 13.76 -0.89 -6.76
C TYR A 6 15.13 -0.21 -6.98
N LYS A 7 15.13 1.06 -7.41
CA LYS A 7 16.36 1.81 -7.69
C LYS A 7 17.22 2.07 -6.45
N ASN A 8 16.59 2.16 -5.27
CA ASN A 8 17.30 2.51 -4.03
C ASN A 8 17.83 1.29 -3.26
N LEU A 9 17.29 0.10 -3.47
CA LEU A 9 17.70 -1.09 -2.71
C LEU A 9 18.85 -1.89 -3.32
N LEU A 10 19.30 -1.56 -4.55
CA LEU A 10 20.39 -2.26 -5.28
C LEU A 10 20.24 -3.81 -5.31
N LEU A 11 19.02 -4.30 -5.18
CA LEU A 11 18.75 -5.74 -5.11
C LEU A 11 18.66 -6.34 -6.51
N THR A 12 19.31 -7.48 -6.72
CA THR A 12 19.42 -8.13 -8.04
C THR A 12 18.27 -9.06 -8.40
N ASN A 13 17.42 -9.43 -7.43
CA ASN A 13 16.34 -10.42 -7.59
C ASN A 13 15.02 -9.88 -7.03
N ILE A 14 14.51 -8.82 -7.64
CA ILE A 14 13.24 -8.21 -7.21
C ILE A 14 12.14 -8.59 -8.20
N ILE A 15 11.03 -9.09 -7.67
CA ILE A 15 9.78 -9.16 -8.40
C ILE A 15 9.01 -7.87 -8.11
N ASN A 16 8.91 -7.02 -9.12
CA ASN A 16 7.95 -5.91 -9.02
C ASN A 16 6.54 -6.49 -9.06
N ALA A 17 5.88 -6.46 -7.91
CA ALA A 17 4.52 -6.94 -7.76
C ALA A 17 3.48 -6.03 -8.42
N GLY A 18 3.90 -4.86 -8.88
CA GLY A 18 3.02 -3.91 -9.59
C GLY A 18 2.00 -3.21 -8.70
N GLY A 19 2.22 -3.20 -7.38
CA GLY A 19 1.35 -2.50 -6.44
C GLY A 19 0.93 -3.32 -5.24
N ASN A 20 -0.22 -2.99 -4.69
CA ASN A 20 -0.86 -3.68 -3.57
C ASN A 20 -1.88 -4.71 -4.06
N PHE A 21 -2.34 -5.55 -3.14
CA PHE A 21 -3.36 -6.56 -3.37
C PHE A 21 -4.70 -6.15 -2.76
N TRP A 22 -5.79 -6.41 -3.46
CA TRP A 22 -7.17 -6.31 -2.98
C TRP A 22 -7.85 -7.66 -3.10
N SER A 23 -8.61 -8.05 -2.09
CA SER A 23 -9.46 -9.23 -2.19
C SER A 23 -10.56 -9.03 -3.26
N ASP A 24 -11.15 -10.12 -3.72
CA ASP A 24 -12.29 -10.04 -4.65
C ASP A 24 -13.49 -9.32 -4.00
N GLU A 25 -13.64 -9.44 -2.70
CA GLU A 25 -14.67 -8.76 -1.91
C GLU A 25 -14.41 -7.25 -1.86
N ASP A 26 -13.16 -6.82 -1.57
CA ASP A 26 -12.76 -5.41 -1.62
C ASP A 26 -13.03 -4.80 -2.99
N LEU A 27 -12.67 -5.51 -4.07
CA LEU A 27 -12.86 -5.06 -5.44
C LEU A 27 -14.34 -4.94 -5.80
N LYS A 28 -15.17 -5.85 -5.31
CA LYS A 28 -16.63 -5.79 -5.48
C LYS A 28 -17.24 -4.62 -4.74
N THR A 29 -16.80 -4.36 -3.50
CA THR A 29 -17.23 -3.20 -2.71
C THR A 29 -16.89 -1.89 -3.44
N LEU A 30 -15.67 -1.75 -3.94
CA LEU A 30 -15.27 -0.60 -4.74
C LEU A 30 -16.14 -0.44 -5.99
N GLU A 31 -16.39 -1.52 -6.73
CA GLU A 31 -17.19 -1.52 -7.96
C GLU A 31 -18.63 -1.02 -7.73
N ASN A 32 -19.24 -1.45 -6.63
CA ASN A 32 -20.58 -1.06 -6.25
C ASN A 32 -20.69 0.43 -5.88
N CYS A 33 -19.59 1.07 -5.47
CA CYS A 33 -19.57 2.44 -4.98
C CYS A 33 -19.04 3.46 -6.01
N ILE A 34 -18.60 3.05 -7.22
CA ILE A 34 -17.99 3.95 -8.21
C ILE A 34 -18.88 5.11 -8.60
N ASP A 35 -20.17 4.85 -8.78
CA ASP A 35 -21.14 5.84 -9.32
C ASP A 35 -21.88 6.60 -8.21
N SER A 36 -21.37 6.60 -6.97
CA SER A 36 -21.98 7.30 -5.84
C SER A 36 -22.00 8.81 -6.08
N GLN A 37 -23.09 9.44 -5.69
CA GLN A 37 -23.22 10.90 -5.74
C GLN A 37 -22.21 11.56 -4.79
N LYS A 38 -21.58 12.64 -5.25
CA LYS A 38 -20.59 13.39 -4.48
C LYS A 38 -21.27 14.42 -3.59
N GLU A 39 -21.21 14.22 -2.28
CA GLU A 39 -21.85 15.05 -1.26
C GLU A 39 -20.82 15.84 -0.43
N ILE A 40 -19.60 15.29 -0.28
CA ILE A 40 -18.53 15.85 0.55
C ILE A 40 -17.50 16.54 -0.35
N GLN A 41 -17.29 17.84 -0.20
CA GLN A 41 -16.40 18.60 -1.07
C GLN A 41 -14.95 18.28 -0.84
N TYR A 42 -14.49 18.24 0.42
CA TYR A 42 -13.10 17.93 0.80
C TYR A 42 -13.10 16.98 1.98
N ALA A 43 -12.27 15.94 1.90
CA ALA A 43 -12.06 15.02 3.01
C ALA A 43 -10.58 14.62 3.11
N CYS A 44 -10.17 14.22 4.31
CA CYS A 44 -8.89 13.55 4.57
C CYS A 44 -9.11 12.41 5.57
N MET A 45 -8.11 11.54 5.74
CA MET A 45 -8.15 10.57 6.83
C MET A 45 -8.01 11.28 8.18
N ASN A 46 -8.83 10.90 9.16
CA ASN A 46 -8.64 11.28 10.56
C ASN A 46 -7.79 10.21 11.26
N THR A 47 -6.53 10.51 11.51
CA THR A 47 -5.60 9.56 12.14
C THR A 47 -4.53 10.28 12.92
N SER A 48 -4.11 9.68 14.03
CA SER A 48 -2.98 10.15 14.84
C SER A 48 -1.61 9.84 14.21
N ASN A 49 -1.56 9.00 13.16
CA ASN A 49 -0.31 8.70 12.47
C ASN A 49 0.20 9.95 11.71
N PRO A 50 1.31 10.55 12.16
CA PRO A 50 1.80 11.80 11.58
C PRO A 50 2.14 11.66 10.09
N ASN A 51 2.58 10.47 9.64
CA ASN A 51 2.90 10.26 8.24
C ASN A 51 1.68 10.41 7.30
N LYS A 52 0.47 10.21 7.80
CA LYS A 52 -0.74 10.35 6.97
C LYS A 52 -1.14 11.81 6.73
N GLY A 53 -0.50 12.77 7.41
CA GLY A 53 -0.62 14.19 7.14
C GLY A 53 -1.99 14.80 7.40
N THR A 54 -2.75 14.26 8.37
CA THR A 54 -4.07 14.82 8.76
C THR A 54 -3.94 16.31 9.11
N TYR A 55 -2.94 16.67 9.93
CA TYR A 55 -2.72 18.06 10.31
C TYR A 55 -2.44 18.98 9.09
N LYS A 56 -1.60 18.53 8.15
CA LYS A 56 -1.31 19.27 6.92
C LYS A 56 -2.52 19.43 6.01
N SER A 57 -3.41 18.46 6.02
CA SER A 57 -4.67 18.52 5.27
C SER A 57 -5.62 19.56 5.88
N ILE A 58 -5.66 19.63 7.21
CA ILE A 58 -6.44 20.66 7.94
C ILE A 58 -5.86 22.05 7.64
N GLU A 59 -4.56 22.25 7.81
CA GLU A 59 -3.86 23.51 7.52
C GLU A 59 -4.11 23.98 6.08
N TYR A 60 -4.01 23.06 5.11
CA TYR A 60 -4.30 23.37 3.71
C TYR A 60 -5.73 23.86 3.50
N CYS A 61 -6.72 23.21 4.10
CA CYS A 61 -8.12 23.62 3.98
C CYS A 61 -8.39 24.97 4.66
N GLN A 62 -7.83 25.20 5.84
CA GLN A 62 -7.94 26.49 6.54
C GLN A 62 -7.38 27.63 5.70
N ASN A 63 -6.18 27.45 5.13
CA ASN A 63 -5.51 28.47 4.30
C ASN A 63 -6.26 28.78 2.99
N ASN A 64 -7.11 27.86 2.53
CA ASN A 64 -7.89 28.02 1.31
C ASN A 64 -9.39 28.27 1.57
N ASN A 65 -9.81 28.42 2.82
CA ASN A 65 -11.22 28.54 3.23
C ASN A 65 -12.09 27.39 2.73
N PHE A 66 -11.59 26.16 2.75
CA PHE A 66 -12.34 24.96 2.39
C PHE A 66 -12.89 24.27 3.65
N GLU A 67 -14.14 23.84 3.57
CA GLU A 67 -14.74 23.00 4.60
C GLU A 67 -14.22 21.57 4.44
N LEU A 68 -13.52 21.06 5.47
CA LEU A 68 -12.93 19.74 5.49
C LEU A 68 -13.73 18.77 6.35
N THR A 69 -14.03 17.60 5.82
CA THR A 69 -14.60 16.47 6.55
C THR A 69 -13.53 15.42 6.84
N PRO A 70 -13.03 15.30 8.08
CA PRO A 70 -12.15 14.20 8.45
C PRO A 70 -12.90 12.87 8.43
N LEU A 71 -12.30 11.82 7.84
CA LEU A 71 -12.86 10.47 7.79
C LEU A 71 -12.23 9.62 8.88
N ASP A 72 -13.03 9.24 9.88
CA ASP A 72 -12.59 8.39 10.98
C ASP A 72 -12.27 6.96 10.52
N PRO A 73 -11.38 6.25 11.24
CA PRO A 73 -11.15 4.83 11.04
C PRO A 73 -12.45 4.03 11.22
N GLN A 74 -12.76 3.18 10.26
CA GLN A 74 -13.96 2.33 10.25
C GLN A 74 -13.71 1.07 9.40
N PRO A 75 -14.56 0.04 9.48
CA PRO A 75 -14.47 -1.14 8.63
C PRO A 75 -14.41 -0.77 7.14
N PHE A 76 -13.71 -1.55 6.33
CA PHE A 76 -13.42 -1.24 4.93
C PHE A 76 -14.66 -0.85 4.13
N GLU A 77 -15.72 -1.64 4.19
CA GLU A 77 -16.96 -1.40 3.46
C GLU A 77 -17.59 -0.04 3.81
N SER A 78 -17.68 0.27 5.12
CA SER A 78 -18.21 1.55 5.61
C SER A 78 -17.33 2.71 5.18
N PHE A 79 -16.00 2.54 5.25
CA PHE A 79 -15.04 3.54 4.81
C PHE A 79 -15.18 3.83 3.32
N ILE A 80 -15.23 2.79 2.47
CA ILE A 80 -15.40 2.93 1.02
C ILE A 80 -16.72 3.62 0.67
N ASN A 81 -17.79 3.28 1.37
CA ASN A 81 -19.09 3.92 1.18
C ASN A 81 -19.04 5.43 1.51
N THR A 82 -18.35 5.81 2.58
CA THR A 82 -18.15 7.24 2.92
C THR A 82 -17.21 7.92 1.92
N LEU A 83 -16.09 7.30 1.59
CA LEU A 83 -15.10 7.83 0.64
C LEU A 83 -15.71 8.02 -0.76
N SER A 84 -16.64 7.16 -1.17
CA SER A 84 -17.31 7.25 -2.47
C SER A 84 -18.09 8.56 -2.67
N LYS A 85 -18.53 9.18 -1.59
CA LYS A 85 -19.25 10.46 -1.59
C LYS A 85 -18.33 11.68 -1.63
N VAL A 86 -17.02 11.49 -1.54
CA VAL A 86 -16.02 12.56 -1.52
C VAL A 86 -15.67 13.01 -2.92
N LYS A 87 -15.64 14.34 -3.15
CA LYS A 87 -15.19 14.93 -4.41
C LYS A 87 -13.69 15.13 -4.47
N ASN A 88 -13.09 15.69 -3.42
CA ASN A 88 -11.66 15.94 -3.31
C ASN A 88 -11.12 15.26 -2.06
N PHE A 89 -10.22 14.31 -2.24
CA PHE A 89 -9.54 13.62 -1.14
C PHE A 89 -8.13 14.19 -0.98
N ILE A 90 -7.85 14.73 0.21
CA ILE A 90 -6.56 15.37 0.53
C ILE A 90 -5.70 14.37 1.28
N PHE A 91 -4.48 14.16 0.78
CA PHE A 91 -3.54 13.27 1.39
C PHE A 91 -2.11 13.80 1.22
N PHE A 92 -1.55 14.33 2.31
CA PHE A 92 -0.21 14.91 2.35
C PHE A 92 0.74 14.06 3.22
N PRO A 93 1.23 12.91 2.74
CA PRO A 93 2.20 12.13 3.50
C PRO A 93 3.41 12.98 3.89
N GLN A 94 3.91 12.79 5.11
CA GLN A 94 5.04 13.58 5.64
C GLN A 94 6.38 12.95 5.27
N TRP A 95 6.39 11.67 4.94
CA TRP A 95 7.52 10.92 4.40
C TRP A 95 7.08 10.17 3.14
N VAL A 96 8.04 9.60 2.44
CA VAL A 96 7.74 8.80 1.24
C VAL A 96 6.79 7.65 1.59
N GLU A 97 5.57 7.77 1.13
CA GLU A 97 4.56 6.71 1.18
C GLU A 97 4.75 5.84 -0.08
N SER A 98 5.37 4.69 0.06
CA SER A 98 5.75 3.82 -1.08
C SER A 98 4.56 3.42 -1.95
N TYR A 99 3.40 3.20 -1.33
CA TYR A 99 2.14 2.91 -2.01
C TYR A 99 0.97 3.20 -1.06
N SER A 100 0.02 3.98 -1.47
CA SER A 100 -1.18 4.27 -0.67
C SER A 100 -2.40 3.60 -1.28
N ARG A 101 -2.94 2.56 -0.61
CA ARG A 101 -4.20 1.92 -1.03
C ARG A 101 -5.33 2.93 -1.08
N VAL A 102 -5.48 3.74 -0.04
CA VAL A 102 -6.57 4.72 0.04
C VAL A 102 -6.54 5.74 -1.09
N ALA A 103 -5.36 6.14 -1.57
CA ALA A 103 -5.26 7.05 -2.71
C ALA A 103 -5.75 6.39 -4.01
N VAL A 104 -5.44 5.10 -4.21
CA VAL A 104 -5.93 4.33 -5.36
C VAL A 104 -7.44 4.11 -5.24
N GLU A 105 -7.93 3.73 -4.08
CA GLU A 105 -9.35 3.54 -3.77
C GLU A 105 -10.15 4.82 -4.04
N ALA A 106 -9.66 5.96 -3.56
CA ALA A 106 -10.28 7.26 -3.83
C ALA A 106 -10.35 7.58 -5.33
N LYS A 107 -9.29 7.26 -6.10
CA LYS A 107 -9.32 7.44 -7.57
C LYS A 107 -10.28 6.48 -8.27
N ILE A 108 -10.36 5.22 -7.83
CA ILE A 108 -11.36 4.27 -8.33
C ILE A 108 -12.76 4.83 -8.09
N LEU A 109 -13.00 5.40 -6.92
CA LEU A 109 -14.28 6.01 -6.56
C LEU A 109 -14.51 7.39 -7.22
N GLY A 110 -13.60 7.85 -8.08
CA GLY A 110 -13.75 9.11 -8.81
C GLY A 110 -13.38 10.37 -8.02
N CYS A 111 -12.73 10.26 -6.86
CA CYS A 111 -12.23 11.41 -6.13
C CYS A 111 -11.05 12.06 -6.88
N ARG A 112 -10.96 13.39 -6.81
CA ARG A 112 -9.75 14.10 -7.15
C ARG A 112 -8.78 14.00 -5.96
N ILE A 113 -7.54 13.55 -6.20
CA ILE A 113 -6.50 13.51 -5.16
C ILE A 113 -5.75 14.83 -5.14
N ILE A 114 -5.64 15.43 -3.94
CA ILE A 114 -4.78 16.58 -3.66
C ILE A 114 -3.67 16.06 -2.77
N THR A 115 -2.43 16.06 -3.27
CA THR A 115 -1.29 15.43 -2.60
C THR A 115 0.00 16.21 -2.84
N ASN A 116 1.08 15.77 -2.19
CA ASN A 116 2.44 16.27 -2.38
C ASN A 116 3.32 15.23 -3.11
N GLY A 117 4.61 15.54 -3.29
CA GLY A 117 5.57 14.69 -3.99
C GLY A 117 5.98 13.40 -3.25
N PHE A 118 5.45 13.14 -2.04
CA PHE A 118 5.79 11.95 -1.25
C PHE A 118 4.87 10.75 -1.49
N LEU A 119 3.90 10.87 -2.39
CA LEU A 119 2.99 9.78 -2.72
C LEU A 119 3.59 8.88 -3.82
N GLY A 120 4.19 7.74 -3.44
CA GLY A 120 4.92 6.86 -4.37
C GLY A 120 4.05 6.25 -5.46
N VAL A 121 2.78 5.94 -5.20
CA VAL A 121 1.87 5.41 -6.23
C VAL A 121 1.61 6.41 -7.36
N SER A 122 1.87 7.70 -7.15
CA SER A 122 1.73 8.72 -8.21
C SER A 122 2.72 8.55 -9.37
N SER A 123 3.79 7.76 -9.17
CA SER A 123 4.77 7.42 -10.21
C SER A 123 4.39 6.20 -11.05
N GLU A 124 3.32 5.49 -10.71
CA GLU A 124 2.84 4.36 -11.49
C GLU A 124 2.10 4.84 -12.75
N ASP A 125 2.31 4.14 -13.86
CA ASP A 125 1.74 4.47 -15.17
C ASP A 125 0.20 4.56 -15.15
N TYR A 126 -0.42 3.69 -14.36
CA TYR A 126 -1.86 3.63 -14.21
C TYR A 126 -2.44 4.68 -13.25
N PHE A 127 -1.63 5.49 -12.59
CA PHE A 127 -2.16 6.50 -11.68
C PHE A 127 -2.90 7.64 -12.40
N SER A 128 -2.73 7.77 -13.70
CA SER A 128 -3.54 8.67 -14.54
C SER A 128 -4.98 8.22 -14.70
N LEU A 129 -5.26 6.90 -14.62
CA LEU A 129 -6.58 6.30 -14.77
C LEU A 129 -7.51 6.63 -13.58
N ARG A 130 -8.85 6.45 -13.79
CA ARG A 130 -9.88 6.69 -12.77
C ARG A 130 -11.06 5.74 -12.95
N GLY A 131 -11.90 5.65 -11.92
CA GLY A 131 -13.16 4.93 -12.00
C GLY A 131 -13.01 3.48 -12.43
N ARG A 132 -13.90 3.04 -13.30
CA ARG A 132 -13.96 1.66 -13.81
C ARG A 132 -12.69 1.25 -14.58
N GLU A 133 -12.06 2.19 -15.25
CA GLU A 133 -10.82 1.94 -15.99
C GLU A 133 -9.67 1.60 -15.04
N LEU A 134 -9.48 2.40 -13.97
CA LEU A 134 -8.51 2.10 -12.94
C LEU A 134 -8.84 0.79 -12.21
N LEU A 135 -10.11 0.56 -11.87
CA LEU A 135 -10.53 -0.69 -11.24
C LEU A 135 -10.19 -1.91 -12.11
N SER A 136 -10.43 -1.84 -13.42
CA SER A 136 -10.10 -2.91 -14.36
C SER A 136 -8.58 -3.17 -14.38
N LYS A 137 -7.76 -2.11 -14.36
CA LYS A 137 -6.30 -2.23 -14.28
C LYS A 137 -5.85 -2.88 -12.98
N ILE A 138 -6.44 -2.51 -11.85
CA ILE A 138 -6.13 -3.13 -10.55
C ILE A 138 -6.53 -4.61 -10.52
N LYS A 139 -7.72 -4.97 -11.02
CA LYS A 139 -8.14 -6.37 -11.17
C LYS A 139 -7.14 -7.18 -12.01
N HIS A 140 -6.65 -6.60 -13.09
CA HIS A 140 -5.63 -7.23 -13.93
C HIS A 140 -4.29 -7.37 -13.21
N ASN A 141 -3.83 -6.34 -12.53
CA ASN A 141 -2.59 -6.37 -11.75
C ASN A 141 -2.62 -7.41 -10.63
N ASN A 142 -3.77 -7.56 -9.94
CA ASN A 142 -3.96 -8.63 -8.94
C ASN A 142 -3.74 -10.02 -9.52
N LYS A 143 -4.29 -10.31 -10.71
CA LYS A 143 -4.11 -11.61 -11.38
C LYS A 143 -2.64 -11.85 -11.71
N ILE A 144 -1.98 -10.85 -12.31
CA ILE A 144 -0.54 -10.93 -12.64
C ILE A 144 0.29 -11.17 -11.37
N LEU A 145 -0.02 -10.48 -10.28
CA LEU A 145 0.68 -10.67 -9.02
C LEU A 145 0.56 -12.10 -8.50
N ILE A 146 -0.66 -12.65 -8.49
CA ILE A 146 -0.91 -14.02 -8.06
C ILE A 146 -0.16 -15.02 -8.95
N GLU A 147 -0.18 -14.83 -10.26
CA GLU A 147 0.56 -15.67 -11.20
C GLU A 147 2.08 -15.60 -10.97
N LYS A 148 2.62 -14.41 -10.78
CA LYS A 148 4.03 -14.23 -10.43
C LYS A 148 4.41 -14.94 -9.13
N ILE A 149 3.59 -14.79 -8.09
CA ILE A 149 3.82 -15.47 -6.80
C ILE A 149 3.76 -17.00 -6.99
N LYS A 150 2.72 -17.50 -7.66
CA LYS A 150 2.57 -18.94 -7.95
C LYS A 150 3.78 -19.49 -8.71
N SER A 151 4.22 -18.81 -9.75
CA SER A 151 5.36 -19.26 -10.57
C SER A 151 6.66 -19.33 -9.77
N VAL A 152 6.88 -18.37 -8.87
CA VAL A 152 8.03 -18.41 -7.95
C VAL A 152 7.96 -19.61 -7.01
N ILE A 153 6.78 -19.87 -6.44
CA ILE A 153 6.55 -21.00 -5.53
C ILE A 153 6.73 -22.34 -6.23
N THR A 154 6.22 -22.47 -7.47
CA THR A 154 6.25 -23.73 -8.24
C THR A 154 7.57 -23.93 -9.00
N GLY A 155 8.47 -22.94 -9.02
CA GLY A 155 9.71 -22.98 -9.82
C GLY A 155 9.46 -22.91 -11.33
N GLN A 156 8.24 -22.59 -11.77
CA GLN A 156 7.94 -22.35 -13.18
C GLN A 156 8.54 -21.02 -13.63
N LYS A 157 9.22 -21.01 -14.78
CA LYS A 157 9.75 -19.77 -15.35
C LYS A 157 8.60 -18.82 -15.67
N VAL A 158 8.59 -17.66 -15.02
CA VAL A 158 7.85 -16.51 -15.58
C VAL A 158 8.66 -16.03 -16.78
N GLU A 159 8.04 -15.88 -17.94
CA GLU A 159 8.60 -15.07 -19.03
C GLU A 159 8.63 -13.61 -18.56
N SER A 160 9.61 -13.28 -17.74
CA SER A 160 10.01 -11.92 -17.46
C SER A 160 11.23 -11.64 -18.34
N ASN A 161 11.37 -10.44 -18.82
CA ASN A 161 12.57 -9.98 -19.55
C ASN A 161 13.85 -10.01 -18.69
N PHE A 162 13.83 -10.74 -17.55
CA PHE A 162 14.93 -10.95 -16.63
C PHE A 162 15.33 -12.44 -16.65
N SER A 163 16.51 -12.74 -17.12
CA SER A 163 17.07 -14.10 -17.04
C SER A 163 17.53 -14.40 -15.61
N PHE A 164 16.79 -15.26 -14.92
CA PHE A 164 17.23 -15.77 -13.61
C PHE A 164 18.17 -16.95 -13.83
N LYS A 165 19.42 -16.83 -13.37
CA LYS A 165 20.41 -17.93 -13.37
C LYS A 165 20.28 -18.87 -12.17
N GLN A 166 19.44 -18.56 -11.17
CA GLN A 166 19.23 -19.37 -9.95
C GLN A 166 17.77 -19.39 -9.56
N ILE A 167 17.35 -20.41 -8.78
CA ILE A 167 16.03 -20.47 -8.15
C ILE A 167 15.86 -19.19 -7.32
N PRO A 168 14.89 -18.32 -7.62
CA PRO A 168 14.75 -17.06 -6.93
C PRO A 168 14.43 -17.31 -5.45
N LYS A 169 15.28 -16.81 -4.54
CA LYS A 169 14.88 -16.62 -3.16
C LYS A 169 13.78 -15.58 -3.12
N ILE A 170 12.75 -15.85 -2.36
CA ILE A 170 11.71 -14.85 -2.08
C ILE A 170 12.26 -13.94 -0.99
N THR A 171 12.42 -12.66 -1.28
CA THR A 171 12.76 -11.67 -0.26
C THR A 171 11.46 -11.04 0.25
N ILE A 172 11.21 -11.19 1.54
CA ILE A 172 10.12 -10.53 2.24
C ILE A 172 10.73 -9.31 2.95
N SER A 173 10.31 -8.12 2.57
CA SER A 173 10.75 -6.89 3.22
C SER A 173 9.62 -6.29 4.04
N CYS A 174 9.91 -6.01 5.30
CA CYS A 174 8.98 -5.44 6.25
C CYS A 174 9.65 -4.26 6.98
N SER A 175 8.94 -3.15 7.14
CA SER A 175 9.36 -2.06 8.04
C SER A 175 8.56 -2.13 9.33
N VAL A 176 9.23 -1.87 10.46
CA VAL A 176 8.59 -1.77 11.77
C VAL A 176 8.88 -0.40 12.40
N TYR A 177 7.85 0.17 12.99
CA TYR A 177 7.93 1.35 13.84
C TYR A 177 6.87 1.25 14.94
N ASP A 178 7.27 1.38 16.22
CA ASP A 178 6.39 1.28 17.40
C ASP A 178 5.52 0.01 17.38
N GLY A 179 6.16 -1.12 17.07
CA GLY A 179 5.50 -2.40 16.83
C GLY A 179 5.85 -3.50 17.83
N ASP A 180 6.40 -3.17 19.03
CA ASP A 180 6.90 -4.15 20.00
C ASP A 180 5.81 -5.12 20.49
N LEU A 181 4.54 -4.70 20.51
CA LEU A 181 3.39 -5.56 20.85
C LEU A 181 3.07 -6.62 19.78
N TYR A 182 3.51 -6.42 18.56
CA TYR A 182 3.08 -7.25 17.41
C TYR A 182 4.23 -7.97 16.72
N ILE A 183 5.46 -7.45 16.83
CA ILE A 183 6.59 -7.93 16.05
C ILE A 183 6.96 -9.39 16.37
N GLU A 184 6.88 -9.81 17.63
CA GLU A 184 7.21 -11.18 18.04
C GLU A 184 6.23 -12.17 17.42
N LYS A 185 4.94 -11.87 17.50
CA LYS A 185 3.88 -12.69 16.88
C LYS A 185 4.00 -12.74 15.36
N PHE A 186 4.29 -11.62 14.72
CA PHE A 186 4.56 -11.56 13.29
C PHE A 186 5.72 -12.46 12.89
N LEU A 187 6.84 -12.41 13.63
CA LEU A 187 8.03 -13.22 13.37
C LEU A 187 7.75 -14.71 13.56
N GLU A 188 7.01 -15.07 14.60
CA GLU A 188 6.55 -16.46 14.78
C GLU A 188 5.69 -16.94 13.62
N ASP A 189 4.71 -16.15 13.20
CA ASP A 189 3.77 -16.57 12.17
C ASP A 189 4.44 -16.67 10.79
N ILE A 190 5.33 -15.73 10.45
CA ILE A 190 6.02 -15.76 9.17
C ILE A 190 7.04 -16.90 9.09
N THR A 191 7.74 -17.20 10.19
CA THR A 191 8.72 -18.30 10.23
C THR A 191 8.07 -19.68 10.17
N LYS A 192 6.79 -19.80 10.53
CA LYS A 192 6.00 -21.04 10.44
C LYS A 192 5.43 -21.28 9.02
N GLN A 193 5.55 -20.33 8.09
CA GLN A 193 5.04 -20.53 6.73
C GLN A 193 5.82 -21.66 6.01
N THR A 194 5.09 -22.50 5.29
CA THR A 194 5.66 -23.69 4.62
C THR A 194 6.76 -23.39 3.63
N ILE A 195 6.78 -22.18 3.08
CA ILE A 195 7.78 -21.72 2.10
C ILE A 195 8.90 -20.90 2.73
N PHE A 196 8.88 -20.66 4.04
CA PHE A 196 9.83 -19.75 4.71
C PHE A 196 11.28 -20.16 4.53
N ASN A 197 11.56 -21.46 4.44
CA ASN A 197 12.90 -21.99 4.16
C ASN A 197 13.47 -21.57 2.78
N LYS A 198 12.63 -21.07 1.88
CA LYS A 198 13.02 -20.52 0.57
C LYS A 198 13.01 -18.98 0.55
N CYS A 199 12.71 -18.37 1.69
CA CYS A 199 12.58 -16.93 1.83
C CYS A 199 13.79 -16.32 2.53
N GLU A 200 14.07 -15.09 2.17
CA GLU A 200 14.89 -14.15 2.94
C GLU A 200 13.95 -13.10 3.56
N LEU A 201 14.06 -12.89 4.86
CA LEU A 201 13.29 -11.87 5.57
C LEU A 201 14.20 -10.69 5.89
N ILE A 202 13.87 -9.52 5.37
CA ILE A 202 14.52 -8.25 5.67
C ILE A 202 13.58 -7.42 6.51
N ILE A 203 14.00 -7.09 7.73
CA ILE A 203 13.26 -6.21 8.60
C ILE A 203 14.03 -4.90 8.74
N VAL A 204 13.37 -3.80 8.45
CA VAL A 204 13.90 -2.45 8.62
C VAL A 204 13.24 -1.85 9.86
N ASN A 205 14.00 -1.73 10.94
CA ASN A 205 13.55 -0.95 12.09
C ASN A 205 13.71 0.55 11.77
N ALA A 206 12.59 1.26 11.73
CA ALA A 206 12.55 2.69 11.42
C ALA A 206 12.84 3.56 12.65
N ASN A 207 13.79 3.14 13.50
CA ASN A 207 14.14 3.79 14.77
C ASN A 207 12.98 3.76 15.77
N SER A 208 12.42 2.58 15.99
CA SER A 208 11.35 2.34 16.96
C SER A 208 11.76 2.73 18.39
N PRO A 209 10.87 3.34 19.16
CA PRO A 209 11.15 3.72 20.56
C PRO A 209 11.13 2.53 21.54
N GLY A 210 10.59 1.39 21.10
CA GLY A 210 10.37 0.21 21.96
C GLY A 210 11.52 -0.81 21.96
N ASN A 211 11.18 -2.10 22.12
CA ASN A 211 12.12 -3.20 22.23
C ASN A 211 12.26 -4.03 20.96
N GLU A 212 11.82 -3.53 19.82
CA GLU A 212 11.77 -4.24 18.54
C GLU A 212 13.13 -4.83 18.16
N ASP A 213 14.23 -4.08 18.34
CA ASP A 213 15.58 -4.55 18.04
C ASP A 213 15.96 -5.80 18.86
N LYS A 214 15.58 -5.84 20.14
CA LYS A 214 15.85 -6.99 21.00
C LYS A 214 15.04 -8.21 20.58
N ILE A 215 13.80 -7.98 20.12
CA ILE A 215 12.90 -9.04 19.67
C ILE A 215 13.41 -9.56 18.32
N ILE A 216 13.69 -8.67 17.36
CA ILE A 216 14.19 -9.05 16.02
C ILE A 216 15.47 -9.84 16.12
N ASN A 217 16.43 -9.42 16.97
CA ASN A 217 17.72 -10.08 17.13
C ASN A 217 17.63 -11.52 17.64
N LYS A 218 16.54 -11.95 18.27
CA LYS A 218 16.31 -13.37 18.62
C LYS A 218 16.10 -14.26 17.38
N TYR A 219 15.70 -13.68 16.25
CA TYR A 219 15.37 -14.38 15.01
C TYR A 219 16.44 -14.23 13.92
N VAL A 220 17.45 -13.38 14.12
CA VAL A 220 18.59 -13.24 13.20
C VAL A 220 19.45 -14.51 13.27
N ARG A 221 19.72 -15.14 12.12
CA ARG A 221 20.58 -16.32 11.97
C ARG A 221 21.88 -15.98 11.26
#